data_8c5914e2bd83ea07d441d8e77aaa291d
#
_entry.id   8c5914e2bd83ea07d441d8e77aaa291d
#
_cell.length_a   1.000
_cell.length_b   1.000
_cell.length_c   1.000
_cell.angle_alpha   90.00
_cell.angle_beta   90.00
_cell.angle_gamma   90.00
#
_symmetry.space_group_name_H-M   'P 1'
#
loop_
_entity.id
_entity.type
_entity.pdbx_description
1 polymer ?
#
loop_
_entity_poly.entity_id
_entity_poly.type
_entity_poly.pdbx_seq_one_letter_code
_entity_poly.pdbx_strand_id
1 'polypeptide(L)'
;MSAGSVVAVSLTFSSPQKRLARRQLAEAELAKAKEQGSEEDVEKYSRRLVKVGKSHNDDCKELLRLMGVPVVNAPCEAEAQCAELARKNRVYATATEDMDALTFKTPKLLRKLTFSQVSLMYLSPDMP
;
A
#
# COMPACT_ATOMS: atom_id res chain seq x y z
N MET A 1 -3.01 9.79 29.17
CA MET A 1 -2.37 10.37 27.98
C MET A 1 -2.80 9.50 26.81
N SER A 2 -3.72 10.03 25.99
CA SER A 2 -4.29 9.29 24.86
C SER A 2 -3.22 9.16 23.78
N ALA A 3 -2.73 7.95 23.53
CA ALA A 3 -1.88 7.66 22.41
C ALA A 3 -2.73 7.75 21.15
N GLY A 4 -2.64 8.87 20.43
CA GLY A 4 -3.25 9.02 19.12
C GLY A 4 -2.75 7.91 18.22
N SER A 5 -3.66 7.08 17.73
CA SER A 5 -3.34 6.00 16.81
C SER A 5 -2.84 6.61 15.50
N VAL A 6 -1.52 6.59 15.28
CA VAL A 6 -0.94 6.99 14.00
C VAL A 6 -1.02 5.80 13.07
N VAL A 7 -1.72 5.95 11.95
CA VAL A 7 -1.72 4.98 10.86
C VAL A 7 -0.65 5.39 9.86
N ALA A 8 0.39 4.60 9.72
CA ALA A 8 1.39 4.80 8.67
C ALA A 8 0.90 4.09 7.39
N VAL A 9 0.72 4.84 6.32
CA VAL A 9 0.36 4.30 5.01
C VAL A 9 1.63 4.05 4.22
N SER A 10 1.88 2.78 3.86
CA SER A 10 2.99 2.39 2.99
C SER A 10 2.54 2.36 1.53
N LEU A 11 3.34 2.94 0.65
CA LEU A 11 3.18 2.88 -0.80
C LEU A 11 4.22 1.92 -1.37
N THR A 12 3.82 0.69 -1.67
CA THR A 12 4.72 -0.36 -2.18
C THR A 12 5.27 -0.06 -3.57
N PHE A 13 6.56 -0.32 -3.74
CA PHE A 13 7.27 -0.19 -5.01
C PHE A 13 7.73 -1.57 -5.52
N SER A 14 6.92 -2.23 -6.36
CA SER A 14 7.38 -3.43 -7.08
C SER A 14 8.44 -3.09 -8.14
N SER A 15 9.33 -4.06 -8.49
CA SER A 15 10.44 -3.82 -9.42
C SER A 15 9.97 -3.23 -10.77
N PRO A 16 10.74 -2.31 -11.39
CA PRO A 16 10.34 -1.62 -12.63
C PRO A 16 10.02 -2.59 -13.78
N GLN A 17 10.75 -3.69 -13.89
CA GLN A 17 10.57 -4.70 -14.95
C GLN A 17 9.24 -5.45 -14.83
N LYS A 18 8.87 -5.89 -13.62
CA LYS A 18 7.59 -6.56 -13.37
C LYS A 18 6.39 -5.63 -13.63
N ARG A 19 6.55 -4.33 -13.37
CA ARG A 19 5.51 -3.33 -13.68
C ARG A 19 5.36 -3.13 -15.17
N LEU A 20 6.48 -3.05 -15.91
CA LEU A 20 6.46 -2.88 -17.36
C LEU A 20 5.75 -4.06 -18.03
N ALA A 21 6.11 -5.29 -17.66
CA ALA A 21 5.46 -6.49 -18.20
C ALA A 21 3.95 -6.55 -17.91
N ARG A 22 3.54 -6.23 -16.66
CA ARG A 22 2.11 -6.16 -16.30
C ARG A 22 1.35 -5.09 -17.08
N ARG A 23 2.01 -3.96 -17.34
CA ARG A 23 1.42 -2.87 -18.10
C ARG A 23 1.22 -3.25 -19.56
N GLN A 24 2.23 -3.83 -20.22
CA GLN A 24 2.12 -4.30 -21.60
C GLN A 24 1.00 -5.33 -21.77
N LEU A 25 0.87 -6.26 -20.81
CA LEU A 25 -0.23 -7.22 -20.81
C LEU A 25 -1.59 -6.53 -20.68
N ALA A 26 -1.72 -5.56 -19.76
CA ALA A 26 -2.97 -4.82 -19.57
C ALA A 26 -3.33 -3.95 -20.79
N GLU A 27 -2.34 -3.38 -21.48
CA GLU A 27 -2.54 -2.63 -22.75
C GLU A 27 -3.07 -3.56 -23.86
N ALA A 28 -2.51 -4.76 -24.00
CA ALA A 28 -2.97 -5.76 -24.97
C ALA A 28 -4.40 -6.25 -24.67
N GLU A 29 -4.72 -6.51 -23.41
CA GLU A 29 -6.06 -6.92 -22.98
C GLU A 29 -7.09 -5.80 -23.16
N LEU A 30 -6.70 -4.54 -22.91
CA LEU A 30 -7.56 -3.38 -23.18
C LEU A 30 -7.89 -3.23 -24.66
N ALA A 31 -6.91 -3.45 -25.54
CA ALA A 31 -7.12 -3.42 -26.98
C ALA A 31 -8.17 -4.47 -27.42
N LYS A 32 -8.02 -5.70 -26.94
CA LYS A 32 -8.98 -6.79 -27.21
C LYS A 32 -10.38 -6.49 -26.67
N ALA A 33 -10.47 -5.96 -25.43
CA ALA A 33 -11.75 -5.62 -24.82
C ALA A 33 -12.49 -4.52 -25.60
N LYS A 34 -11.76 -3.55 -26.16
CA LYS A 34 -12.33 -2.53 -27.04
C LYS A 34 -12.86 -3.10 -28.36
N GLU A 35 -12.15 -4.06 -28.95
CA GLU A 35 -12.59 -4.75 -30.17
C GLU A 35 -13.84 -5.62 -29.92
N GLN A 36 -13.96 -6.21 -28.74
CA GLN A 36 -15.08 -7.06 -28.35
C GLN A 36 -16.29 -6.25 -27.82
N GLY A 37 -16.13 -4.93 -27.61
CA GLY A 37 -17.21 -4.05 -27.16
C GLY A 37 -17.66 -4.30 -25.70
N SER A 38 -16.82 -4.96 -24.88
CA SER A 38 -17.12 -5.20 -23.47
C SER A 38 -16.76 -3.99 -22.61
N GLU A 39 -17.77 -3.19 -22.23
CA GLU A 39 -17.57 -1.99 -21.39
C GLU A 39 -16.95 -2.34 -20.01
N GLU A 40 -17.37 -3.45 -19.40
CA GLU A 40 -16.86 -3.89 -18.10
C GLU A 40 -15.36 -4.23 -18.15
N ASP A 41 -14.92 -4.93 -19.20
CA ASP A 41 -13.52 -5.27 -19.37
C ASP A 41 -12.68 -4.04 -19.75
N VAL A 42 -13.21 -3.13 -20.56
CA VAL A 42 -12.56 -1.86 -20.88
C VAL A 42 -12.31 -1.05 -19.60
N GLU A 43 -13.31 -0.92 -18.72
CA GLU A 43 -13.16 -0.21 -17.46
C GLU A 43 -12.14 -0.90 -16.55
N LYS A 44 -12.20 -2.21 -16.41
CA LYS A 44 -11.30 -3.03 -15.60
C LYS A 44 -9.83 -2.89 -16.03
N TYR A 45 -9.53 -2.99 -17.32
CA TYR A 45 -8.18 -2.88 -17.83
C TYR A 45 -7.67 -1.43 -17.87
N SER A 46 -8.54 -0.45 -18.14
CA SER A 46 -8.17 0.97 -18.06
C SER A 46 -7.76 1.38 -16.65
N ARG A 47 -8.44 0.90 -15.61
CA ARG A 47 -8.06 1.12 -14.21
C ARG A 47 -6.65 0.58 -13.88
N ARG A 48 -6.25 -0.56 -14.50
CA ARG A 48 -4.90 -1.14 -14.32
C ARG A 48 -3.79 -0.33 -15.01
N LEU A 49 -4.14 0.49 -16.00
CA LEU A 49 -3.21 1.34 -16.73
C LEU A 49 -3.00 2.71 -16.10
N VAL A 50 -3.78 3.07 -15.09
CA VAL A 50 -3.61 4.34 -14.37
C VAL A 50 -2.20 4.41 -13.80
N LYS A 51 -1.44 5.41 -14.25
CA LYS A 51 -0.08 5.66 -13.77
C LYS A 51 -0.14 6.59 -12.56
N VAL A 52 0.12 6.05 -11.38
CA VAL A 52 0.32 6.86 -10.18
C VAL A 52 1.66 7.59 -10.32
N GLY A 53 1.61 8.89 -10.45
CA GLY A 53 2.79 9.76 -10.52
C GLY A 53 3.16 10.36 -9.17
N LYS A 54 4.28 11.09 -9.15
CA LYS A 54 4.71 11.81 -7.94
C LYS A 54 3.66 12.82 -7.46
N SER A 55 3.02 13.53 -8.39
CA SER A 55 1.95 14.50 -8.07
C SER A 55 0.82 13.86 -7.27
N HIS A 56 0.31 12.70 -7.68
CA HIS A 56 -0.75 12.00 -6.95
C HIS A 56 -0.34 11.63 -5.51
N ASN A 57 0.93 11.25 -5.33
CA ASN A 57 1.45 10.98 -3.98
C ASN A 57 1.53 12.26 -3.13
N ASP A 58 1.91 13.38 -3.74
CA ASP A 58 2.00 14.66 -3.06
C ASP A 58 0.60 15.19 -2.70
N ASP A 59 -0.40 15.03 -3.59
CA ASP A 59 -1.81 15.34 -3.34
C ASP A 59 -2.37 14.49 -2.18
N CYS A 60 -2.07 13.19 -2.16
CA CYS A 60 -2.46 12.30 -1.06
C CYS A 60 -1.83 12.72 0.28
N LYS A 61 -0.56 13.11 0.27
CA LYS A 61 0.12 13.59 1.49
C LYS A 61 -0.50 14.90 2.00
N GLU A 62 -0.85 15.79 1.08
CA GLU A 62 -1.52 17.04 1.44
C GLU A 62 -2.90 16.79 2.02
N LEU A 63 -3.70 15.93 1.39
CA LEU A 63 -4.99 15.52 1.93
C LEU A 63 -4.86 14.96 3.35
N LEU A 64 -3.91 14.06 3.58
CA LEU A 64 -3.68 13.47 4.90
C LEU A 64 -3.31 14.54 5.94
N ARG A 65 -2.47 15.51 5.56
CA ARG A 65 -2.10 16.63 6.44
C ARG A 65 -3.33 17.49 6.80
N LEU A 66 -4.17 17.81 5.81
CA LEU A 66 -5.41 18.57 6.04
C LEU A 66 -6.40 17.82 6.94
N MET A 67 -6.40 16.50 6.87
CA MET A 67 -7.18 15.64 7.78
C MET A 67 -6.56 15.50 9.19
N GLY A 68 -5.39 16.10 9.43
CA GLY A 68 -4.68 15.97 10.70
C GLY A 68 -3.96 14.62 10.88
N VAL A 69 -3.81 13.83 9.81
CA VAL A 69 -3.09 12.55 9.83
C VAL A 69 -1.59 12.79 9.63
N PRO A 70 -0.72 12.37 10.56
CA PRO A 70 0.72 12.55 10.42
C PRO A 70 1.27 11.82 9.19
N VAL A 71 2.07 12.50 8.38
CA VAL A 71 2.74 11.94 7.22
C VAL A 71 4.25 11.88 7.48
N VAL A 72 4.82 10.67 7.40
CA VAL A 72 6.25 10.41 7.56
C VAL A 72 6.83 10.02 6.21
N ASN A 73 7.86 10.73 5.76
CA ASN A 73 8.61 10.32 4.57
C ASN A 73 9.69 9.33 4.99
N ALA A 74 9.60 8.10 4.49
CA ALA A 74 10.62 7.10 4.74
C ALA A 74 11.93 7.46 4.00
N PRO A 75 13.11 7.27 4.63
CA PRO A 75 14.39 7.51 3.98
C PRO A 75 14.73 6.47 2.91
N CYS A 76 14.18 5.25 3.04
CA CYS A 76 14.35 4.13 2.11
C CYS A 76 13.00 3.42 1.90
N GLU A 77 12.88 2.19 2.38
CA GLU A 77 11.67 1.37 2.27
C GLU A 77 10.60 1.84 3.27
N ALA A 78 9.39 2.07 2.77
CA ALA A 78 8.28 2.54 3.59
C ALA A 78 7.84 1.48 4.61
N GLU A 79 7.86 0.20 4.21
CA GLU A 79 7.55 -0.94 5.08
C GLU A 79 8.52 -1.04 6.27
N ALA A 80 9.82 -0.85 6.02
CA ALA A 80 10.84 -0.83 7.06
C ALA A 80 10.59 0.30 8.05
N GLN A 81 10.25 1.50 7.56
CA GLN A 81 9.92 2.64 8.39
C GLN A 81 8.68 2.40 9.24
N CYS A 82 7.62 1.82 8.67
CA CYS A 82 6.40 1.47 9.39
C CYS A 82 6.67 0.42 10.48
N ALA A 83 7.44 -0.62 10.15
CA ALA A 83 7.82 -1.65 11.11
C ALA A 83 8.63 -1.07 12.27
N GLU A 84 9.55 -0.15 12.01
CA GLU A 84 10.36 0.52 13.04
C GLU A 84 9.49 1.40 13.96
N LEU A 85 8.53 2.14 13.40
CA LEU A 85 7.57 2.92 14.18
C LEU A 85 6.72 2.03 15.09
N ALA A 86 6.31 0.85 14.60
CA ALA A 86 5.53 -0.12 15.36
C ALA A 86 6.40 -0.76 16.47
N ARG A 87 7.65 -1.14 16.20
CA ARG A 87 8.59 -1.67 17.22
C ARG A 87 8.87 -0.68 18.34
N LYS A 88 8.97 0.61 17.99
CA LYS A 88 9.16 1.70 18.97
C LYS A 88 7.89 2.14 19.67
N ASN A 89 6.77 1.43 19.47
CA ASN A 89 5.47 1.77 20.04
C ASN A 89 5.01 3.21 19.71
N ARG A 90 5.46 3.77 18.57
CA ARG A 90 5.03 5.07 18.08
C ARG A 90 3.70 4.97 17.35
N VAL A 91 3.41 3.79 16.79
CA VAL A 91 2.14 3.41 16.16
C VAL A 91 1.68 2.07 16.73
N TYR A 92 0.39 1.79 16.65
CA TYR A 92 -0.18 0.53 17.17
C TYR A 92 0.21 -0.68 16.33
N ALA A 93 0.18 -0.55 15.00
CA ALA A 93 0.44 -1.63 14.06
C ALA A 93 0.88 -1.06 12.71
N THR A 94 1.48 -1.90 11.89
CA THR A 94 1.72 -1.62 10.46
C THR A 94 0.53 -2.10 9.65
N ALA A 95 0.01 -1.27 8.76
CA ALA A 95 -1.11 -1.60 7.88
C ALA A 95 -0.62 -1.65 6.43
N THR A 96 -0.57 -2.85 5.84
CA THR A 96 -0.14 -3.05 4.45
C THR A 96 -0.66 -4.38 3.91
N GLU A 97 -0.85 -4.47 2.60
CA GLU A 97 -1.14 -5.74 1.92
C GLU A 97 0.15 -6.49 1.56
N ASP A 98 1.30 -5.83 1.64
CA ASP A 98 2.59 -6.45 1.36
C ASP A 98 3.10 -7.25 2.57
N MET A 99 3.52 -8.48 2.30
CA MET A 99 4.06 -9.37 3.34
C MET A 99 5.52 -9.02 3.70
N ASP A 100 6.17 -8.17 2.92
CA ASP A 100 7.55 -7.75 3.19
C ASP A 100 7.68 -7.02 4.53
N ALA A 101 6.59 -6.45 5.05
CA ALA A 101 6.54 -5.88 6.40
C ALA A 101 6.93 -6.90 7.50
N LEU A 102 6.70 -8.20 7.27
CA LEU A 102 7.11 -9.26 8.20
C LEU A 102 8.63 -9.46 8.22
N THR A 103 9.30 -9.29 7.08
CA THR A 103 10.77 -9.39 7.00
C THR A 103 11.46 -8.30 7.82
N PHE A 104 10.79 -7.16 8.01
CA PHE A 104 11.24 -6.06 8.87
C PHE A 104 10.81 -6.22 10.33
N LYS A 105 10.31 -7.41 10.72
CA LYS A 105 9.92 -7.74 12.09
C LYS A 105 8.91 -6.77 12.70
N THR A 106 7.87 -6.42 11.91
CA THR A 106 6.75 -5.65 12.48
C THR A 106 6.00 -6.49 13.52
N PRO A 107 5.79 -5.98 14.75
CA PRO A 107 5.17 -6.77 15.83
C PRO A 107 3.69 -7.06 15.57
N LYS A 108 3.00 -6.16 14.86
CA LYS A 108 1.58 -6.29 14.53
C LYS A 108 1.35 -5.84 13.09
N LEU A 109 0.76 -6.70 12.29
CA LEU A 109 0.41 -6.44 10.90
C LEU A 109 -1.10 -6.47 10.71
N LEU A 110 -1.66 -5.38 10.20
CA LEU A 110 -3.05 -5.27 9.78
C LEU A 110 -3.15 -5.46 8.27
N ARG A 111 -4.00 -6.36 7.82
CA ARG A 111 -4.26 -6.64 6.41
C ARG A 111 -5.74 -6.60 6.11
N LYS A 112 -6.08 -6.51 4.83
CA LYS A 112 -7.46 -6.49 4.33
C LYS A 112 -8.28 -5.40 5.01
N LEU A 113 -7.76 -4.18 5.04
CA LEU A 113 -8.42 -3.00 5.60
C LEU A 113 -9.61 -2.54 4.73
N THR A 114 -10.35 -3.47 4.14
CA THR A 114 -11.63 -3.20 3.51
C THR A 114 -12.74 -3.35 4.54
N PHE A 115 -13.82 -2.58 4.38
CA PHE A 115 -14.91 -2.43 5.35
C PHE A 115 -15.56 -3.75 5.81
N SER A 116 -15.26 -4.89 5.18
CA SER A 116 -15.88 -6.18 5.49
C SER A 116 -15.00 -7.16 6.28
N GLN A 117 -13.68 -7.05 6.24
CA GLN A 117 -12.80 -8.01 6.94
C GLN A 117 -11.43 -7.39 7.23
N VAL A 118 -11.16 -7.09 8.48
CA VAL A 118 -9.82 -6.72 8.96
C VAL A 118 -9.15 -7.96 9.54
N SER A 119 -7.99 -8.34 9.00
CA SER A 119 -7.15 -9.40 9.56
C SER A 119 -6.00 -8.80 10.34
N LEU A 120 -5.89 -9.13 11.62
CA LEU A 120 -4.78 -8.76 12.48
C LEU A 120 -3.85 -9.96 12.65
N MET A 121 -2.59 -9.80 12.29
CA MET A 121 -1.54 -10.79 12.49
C MET A 121 -0.57 -10.27 13.55
N TYR A 122 -0.27 -11.11 14.54
CA TYR A 122 0.77 -10.86 15.54
C TYR A 122 2.02 -11.65 15.19
N LEU A 123 3.17 -11.00 15.18
CA LEU A 123 4.43 -11.73 15.29
C LEU A 123 4.71 -11.95 16.77
N SER A 124 4.84 -13.21 17.16
CA SER A 124 5.32 -13.55 18.49
C SER A 124 6.77 -13.04 18.62
N PRO A 125 7.13 -12.38 19.74
CA PRO A 125 8.50 -11.94 19.97
C PRO A 125 9.52 -13.08 20.07
N ASP A 126 9.04 -14.32 20.24
CA ASP A 126 9.83 -15.53 20.45
C ASP A 126 10.10 -16.36 19.18
N MET A 127 9.76 -15.86 17.99
CA MET A 127 10.18 -16.52 16.75
C MET A 127 11.64 -16.20 16.45
N PRO A 128 12.48 -17.26 16.23
CA PRO A 128 13.92 -17.15 16.02
C PRO A 128 14.27 -16.40 14.73
#